data_df1ec88eefa28d297de3117fe493e358
#
_entry.id   df1ec88eefa28d297de3117fe493e358
#
_cell.length_a   1.000
_cell.length_b   1.000
_cell.length_c   1.000
_cell.angle_alpha   90.00
_cell.angle_beta   90.00
_cell.angle_gamma   90.00
#
_symmetry.space_group_name_H-M   'P 1'
#
loop_
_entity.id
_entity.type
_entity.pdbx_description
1 polymer ?
#
loop_
_entity_poly.entity_id
_entity_poly.type
_entity_poly.pdbx_seq_one_letter_code
_entity_poly.pdbx_strand_id
1 'polypeptide(L)'
;MIYVGIDVSKFKHDCVIINSDGEILVDVFQVSNNLEGFTKLKNIILENVPNNDLQKIKVGLESTGHYSNNIINFIHQNSFPLTIFNPLSTNLFRKAQTLRKTKTDKIDAIFIATMLFSDNSKPYSPKSYHMTEIK
;
A
#
# COMPACT_ATOMS: atom_id res chain seq x y z
N MET A 1 -14.95 -3.21 1.81
CA MET A 1 -13.71 -2.60 1.26
C MET A 1 -12.60 -2.75 2.27
N ILE A 2 -11.45 -3.22 1.85
CA ILE A 2 -10.27 -3.24 2.69
C ILE A 2 -9.18 -2.38 2.05
N TYR A 3 -8.32 -1.83 2.89
CA TYR A 3 -7.24 -0.94 2.47
C TYR A 3 -5.93 -1.52 2.97
N VAL A 4 -5.02 -1.79 2.05
CA VAL A 4 -3.72 -2.38 2.34
C VAL A 4 -2.66 -1.30 2.20
N GLY A 5 -2.00 -0.95 3.30
CA GLY A 5 -0.90 0.01 3.28
C GLY A 5 0.41 -0.74 3.29
N ILE A 6 1.32 -0.34 2.42
CA ILE A 6 2.63 -0.98 2.28
C ILE A 6 3.73 0.07 2.42
N ASP A 7 4.59 -0.13 3.40
CA ASP A 7 5.79 0.66 3.57
C ASP A 7 6.95 -0.11 2.95
N VAL A 8 7.42 0.40 1.81
CA VAL A 8 8.41 -0.29 0.96
C VAL A 8 9.82 -0.04 1.49
N SER A 9 10.61 -1.09 1.54
CA SER A 9 12.04 -0.96 1.80
C SER A 9 12.80 -2.00 0.99
N LYS A 10 14.12 -1.95 1.09
CA LYS A 10 14.99 -2.71 0.18
C LYS A 10 14.80 -4.22 0.26
N PHE A 11 14.74 -4.77 1.47
CA PHE A 11 14.73 -6.22 1.65
C PHE A 11 13.36 -6.77 2.05
N LYS A 12 12.54 -5.96 2.68
CA LYS A 12 11.24 -6.39 3.16
C LYS A 12 10.30 -5.19 3.23
N HIS A 13 9.02 -5.48 3.24
CA HIS A 13 7.99 -4.43 3.31
C HIS A 13 7.14 -4.64 4.53
N ASP A 14 6.76 -3.56 5.18
CA ASP A 14 5.78 -3.60 6.27
C ASP A 14 4.40 -3.35 5.68
N CYS A 15 3.45 -4.20 6.02
CA CYS A 15 2.10 -4.14 5.48
C CYS A 15 1.07 -4.13 6.60
N VAL A 16 -0.05 -3.46 6.36
CA VAL A 16 -1.17 -3.45 7.29
C VAL A 16 -2.46 -3.47 6.49
N ILE A 17 -3.51 -4.04 7.07
CA ILE A 17 -4.82 -4.05 6.42
C ILE A 17 -5.83 -3.42 7.38
N ILE A 18 -6.56 -2.42 6.89
CA ILE A 18 -7.65 -1.79 7.64
C ILE A 18 -8.95 -1.94 6.87
N ASN A 19 -10.07 -1.83 7.56
CA ASN A 19 -11.39 -1.91 6.93
C ASN A 19 -11.94 -0.51 6.62
N SER A 20 -13.17 -0.46 6.12
CA SER A 20 -13.79 0.82 5.74
C SER A 20 -14.19 1.69 6.93
N ASP A 21 -14.09 1.18 8.13
CA ASP A 21 -14.30 1.96 9.35
C ASP A 21 -12.99 2.48 9.93
N GLY A 22 -11.87 2.19 9.27
CA GLY A 22 -10.55 2.57 9.75
C GLY A 22 -9.99 1.64 10.80
N GLU A 23 -10.64 0.51 11.06
CA GLU A 23 -10.18 -0.45 12.05
C GLU A 23 -9.12 -1.37 11.48
N ILE A 24 -8.13 -1.72 12.28
CA ILE A 24 -7.05 -2.62 11.83
C ILE A 24 -7.58 -4.06 11.83
N LEU A 25 -7.64 -4.66 10.63
CA LEU A 25 -8.00 -6.06 10.47
C LEU A 25 -6.80 -6.97 10.64
N VAL A 26 -5.65 -6.57 10.10
CA VAL A 26 -4.40 -7.30 10.22
C VAL A 26 -3.34 -6.30 10.63
N ASP A 27 -2.82 -6.46 11.85
CA ASP A 27 -1.78 -5.57 12.35
C ASP A 27 -0.51 -5.73 11.52
N VAL A 28 0.40 -4.78 11.65
CA VAL A 28 1.57 -4.70 10.79
C VAL A 28 2.33 -6.03 10.72
N PHE A 29 2.54 -6.50 9.52
CA PHE A 29 3.30 -7.72 9.25
C PHE A 29 4.32 -7.44 8.15
N GLN A 30 5.38 -8.25 8.12
CA GLN A 30 6.45 -8.07 7.16
C GLN A 30 6.42 -9.15 6.09
N VAL A 31 6.73 -8.75 4.86
CA VAL A 31 6.92 -9.68 3.75
C VAL A 31 8.25 -9.38 3.08
N SER A 32 8.93 -10.42 2.61
CA SER A 32 10.19 -10.26 1.89
C SER A 32 9.96 -9.58 0.55
N ASN A 33 10.96 -8.84 0.08
CA ASN A 33 10.89 -8.19 -1.23
C ASN A 33 11.26 -9.19 -2.33
N ASN A 34 10.44 -10.21 -2.47
CA ASN A 34 10.59 -11.27 -3.47
C ASN A 34 9.25 -11.97 -3.68
N LEU A 35 9.20 -12.90 -4.63
CA LEU A 35 7.96 -13.60 -4.97
C LEU A 35 7.35 -14.32 -3.77
N GLU A 36 8.17 -14.94 -2.94
CA GLU A 36 7.69 -15.62 -1.74
C GLU A 36 6.95 -14.68 -0.80
N GLY A 37 7.55 -13.52 -0.54
CA GLY A 37 6.93 -12.51 0.30
C GLY A 37 5.66 -11.95 -0.32
N PHE A 38 5.67 -11.71 -1.62
CA PHE A 38 4.50 -11.19 -2.32
C PHE A 38 3.35 -12.19 -2.32
N THR A 39 3.65 -13.48 -2.46
CA THR A 39 2.64 -14.52 -2.39
C THR A 39 2.00 -14.58 -0.99
N LYS A 40 2.81 -14.43 0.04
CA LYS A 40 2.32 -14.33 1.41
C LYS A 40 1.35 -13.16 1.56
N LEU A 41 1.74 -12.00 1.03
CA LEU A 41 0.89 -10.81 1.07
C LEU A 41 -0.44 -11.06 0.35
N LYS A 42 -0.38 -11.63 -0.84
CA LYS A 42 -1.58 -11.93 -1.61
C LYS A 42 -2.53 -12.84 -0.83
N ASN A 43 -2.00 -13.89 -0.22
CA ASN A 43 -2.82 -14.82 0.54
C ASN A 43 -3.48 -14.14 1.74
N ILE A 44 -2.75 -13.28 2.43
CA ILE A 44 -3.30 -12.54 3.58
C ILE A 44 -4.40 -11.59 3.11
N ILE A 45 -4.19 -10.90 1.99
CA ILE A 45 -5.20 -10.00 1.44
C ILE A 45 -6.47 -10.77 1.11
N LEU A 46 -6.34 -11.88 0.40
CA LEU A 46 -7.51 -12.66 -0.04
C LEU A 46 -8.25 -13.31 1.11
N GLU A 47 -7.57 -13.63 2.21
CA GLU A 47 -8.22 -14.15 3.41
C GLU A 47 -9.17 -13.14 4.04
N ASN A 48 -8.99 -11.87 3.77
CA ASN A 48 -9.78 -10.79 4.35
C ASN A 48 -10.83 -10.24 3.40
N VAL A 49 -11.02 -10.86 2.25
CA VAL A 49 -11.98 -10.43 1.25
C VAL A 49 -12.90 -11.59 0.90
N PRO A 50 -14.23 -11.43 1.05
CA PRO A 50 -15.15 -12.50 0.70
C PRO A 50 -15.17 -12.76 -0.80
N ASN A 51 -15.14 -14.04 -1.17
CA ASN A 51 -15.26 -14.50 -2.57
C ASN A 51 -14.17 -13.96 -3.47
N ASN A 52 -13.00 -13.60 -2.92
CA ASN A 52 -11.88 -13.02 -3.68
C ASN A 52 -12.31 -11.84 -4.55
N ASP A 53 -13.19 -11.00 -4.03
CA ASP A 53 -13.71 -9.86 -4.77
C ASP A 53 -12.68 -8.74 -4.81
N LEU A 54 -11.97 -8.66 -5.93
CA LEU A 54 -10.88 -7.68 -6.10
C LEU A 54 -11.37 -6.23 -6.07
N GLN A 55 -12.65 -6.01 -6.34
CA GLN A 55 -13.20 -4.66 -6.29
C GLN A 55 -13.33 -4.13 -4.87
N LYS A 56 -13.21 -5.00 -3.88
CA LYS A 56 -13.28 -4.61 -2.48
C LYS A 56 -11.90 -4.43 -1.85
N ILE A 57 -10.88 -4.34 -2.68
CA ILE A 57 -9.49 -4.19 -2.24
C ILE A 57 -8.93 -2.90 -2.80
N LYS A 58 -8.24 -2.13 -1.97
CA LYS A 58 -7.38 -1.04 -2.42
C LYS A 58 -6.03 -1.21 -1.77
N VAL A 59 -4.98 -1.11 -2.58
CA VAL A 59 -3.60 -1.22 -2.10
C VAL A 59 -2.92 0.11 -2.32
N GLY A 60 -2.20 0.59 -1.33
CA GLY A 60 -1.45 1.83 -1.44
C GLY A 60 -0.02 1.64 -0.99
N LEU A 61 0.89 2.32 -1.67
CA LEU A 61 2.29 2.38 -1.26
C LEU A 61 2.89 3.71 -1.69
N GLU A 62 4.01 4.05 -1.07
CA GLU A 62 4.76 5.22 -1.45
C GLU A 62 5.85 4.81 -2.44
N SER A 63 6.01 5.57 -3.51
CA SER A 63 7.07 5.31 -4.48
C SER A 63 8.43 5.61 -3.86
N THR A 64 9.30 4.61 -3.79
CA THR A 64 10.63 4.73 -3.18
C THR A 64 11.70 4.22 -4.15
N GLY A 65 11.83 4.89 -5.29
CA GLY A 65 12.79 4.50 -6.29
C GLY A 65 12.53 3.09 -6.79
N HIS A 66 13.60 2.34 -7.07
CA HIS A 66 13.47 1.04 -7.68
C HIS A 66 13.11 -0.10 -6.71
N TYR A 67 13.14 0.15 -5.41
CA TYR A 67 12.77 -0.89 -4.44
C TYR A 67 11.30 -1.27 -4.52
N SER A 68 10.46 -0.40 -5.04
CA SER A 68 9.02 -0.67 -5.16
C SER A 68 8.65 -1.37 -6.48
N ASN A 69 9.56 -1.46 -7.44
CA ASN A 69 9.21 -1.94 -8.78
C ASN A 69 8.67 -3.37 -8.77
N ASN A 70 9.30 -4.27 -8.04
CA ASN A 70 8.89 -5.66 -8.05
C ASN A 70 7.51 -5.87 -7.42
N ILE A 71 7.26 -5.21 -6.30
CA ILE A 71 5.96 -5.36 -5.64
C ILE A 71 4.86 -4.67 -6.45
N ILE A 72 5.15 -3.54 -7.09
CA ILE A 72 4.19 -2.87 -7.96
C ILE A 72 3.79 -3.81 -9.10
N ASN A 73 4.76 -4.43 -9.75
CA ASN A 73 4.49 -5.37 -10.84
C ASN A 73 3.65 -6.54 -10.37
N PHE A 74 3.97 -7.10 -9.21
CA PHE A 74 3.22 -8.23 -8.67
C PHE A 74 1.77 -7.84 -8.37
N ILE A 75 1.56 -6.71 -7.74
CA ILE A 75 0.21 -6.23 -7.39
C ILE A 75 -0.59 -6.00 -8.68
N HIS A 76 0.03 -5.39 -9.66
CA HIS A 76 -0.63 -5.14 -10.93
C HIS A 76 -0.96 -6.44 -11.67
N GLN A 77 -0.04 -7.40 -11.71
CA GLN A 77 -0.26 -8.68 -12.38
C GLN A 77 -1.39 -9.47 -11.74
N ASN A 78 -1.65 -9.26 -10.47
CA ASN A 78 -2.75 -9.91 -9.77
C ASN A 78 -4.04 -9.08 -9.78
N SER A 79 -4.06 -8.00 -10.53
CA SER A 79 -5.24 -7.15 -10.74
C SER A 79 -5.76 -6.48 -9.46
N PHE A 80 -4.92 -6.30 -8.47
CA PHE A 80 -5.29 -5.55 -7.28
C PHE A 80 -5.28 -4.06 -7.61
N PRO A 81 -6.35 -3.32 -7.31
CA PRO A 81 -6.34 -1.86 -7.48
C PRO A 81 -5.24 -1.23 -6.62
N LEU A 82 -4.37 -0.47 -7.25
CA LEU A 82 -3.18 0.08 -6.61
C LEU A 82 -3.13 1.60 -6.75
N THR A 83 -2.82 2.28 -5.66
CA THR A 83 -2.54 3.71 -5.66
C THR A 83 -1.10 3.91 -5.24
N ILE A 84 -0.34 4.65 -6.04
CA ILE A 84 1.05 4.96 -5.73
C ILE A 84 1.12 6.42 -5.31
N PHE A 85 1.51 6.65 -4.06
CA PHE A 85 1.67 8.00 -3.54
C PHE A 85 3.10 8.47 -3.76
N ASN A 86 3.29 9.73 -4.12
CA ASN A 86 4.63 10.26 -4.15
C ASN A 86 5.05 10.77 -2.77
N PRO A 87 6.34 10.82 -2.47
CA PRO A 87 6.81 11.24 -1.15
C PRO A 87 6.37 12.63 -0.73
N LEU A 88 6.18 13.53 -1.68
CA LEU A 88 5.71 14.88 -1.37
C LEU A 88 4.28 14.85 -0.81
N SER A 89 3.39 14.09 -1.45
CA SER A 89 2.01 13.96 -0.98
C SER A 89 1.96 13.33 0.40
N THR A 90 2.76 12.29 0.64
CA THR A 90 2.83 11.63 1.95
C THR A 90 3.33 12.59 3.02
N ASN A 91 4.32 13.40 2.70
CA ASN A 91 4.86 14.39 3.65
C ASN A 91 3.84 15.46 4.00
N LEU A 92 3.07 15.93 3.01
CA LEU A 92 2.04 16.92 3.25
C LEU A 92 0.93 16.37 4.15
N PHE A 93 0.52 15.14 3.89
CA PHE A 93 -0.48 14.49 4.73
C PHE A 93 0.04 14.27 6.14
N ARG A 94 1.31 13.86 6.27
CA ARG A 94 1.96 13.66 7.55
C ARG A 94 2.02 14.95 8.36
N LYS A 95 2.31 16.07 7.71
CA LYS A 95 2.32 17.37 8.37
C LYS A 95 0.93 17.78 8.87
N ALA A 96 -0.11 17.45 8.13
CA ALA A 96 -1.47 17.73 8.54
C ALA A 96 -1.88 16.92 9.78
N GLN A 97 -1.16 15.83 10.05
CA GLN A 97 -1.41 14.94 11.18
C GLN A 97 -0.41 15.16 12.32
N THR A 98 0.25 16.30 12.36
CA THR A 98 1.46 16.51 13.14
C THR A 98 1.32 16.45 14.64
N LEU A 99 0.14 16.45 15.16
CA LEU A 99 0.00 16.39 16.61
C LEU A 99 0.28 15.03 17.20
N ARG A 100 0.51 14.04 16.36
CA ARG A 100 0.83 12.68 16.78
C ARG A 100 2.28 12.39 16.49
N LYS A 101 3.08 12.32 17.52
CA LYS A 101 4.53 12.25 17.38
C LYS A 101 5.10 10.87 17.61
N THR A 102 4.44 9.84 17.19
CA THR A 102 5.05 8.52 17.29
C THR A 102 5.79 8.22 16.01
N LYS A 103 7.05 7.85 16.14
CA LYS A 103 7.91 7.60 14.98
C LYS A 103 8.48 6.19 15.07
N THR A 104 7.69 5.20 14.73
CA THR A 104 8.20 3.86 14.57
C THR A 104 7.90 3.40 13.14
N ASP A 105 8.68 2.48 12.64
CA ASP A 105 8.50 1.96 11.28
C ASP A 105 7.11 1.36 11.08
N LYS A 106 6.53 0.81 12.14
CA LYS A 106 5.18 0.25 12.07
C LYS A 106 4.12 1.28 11.71
N ILE A 107 4.34 2.52 12.12
CA ILE A 107 3.37 3.58 11.88
C ILE A 107 3.32 3.99 10.43
N ASP A 108 4.40 3.79 9.68
CA ASP A 108 4.43 4.17 8.28
C ASP A 108 3.44 3.37 7.44
N ALA A 109 3.34 2.06 7.64
CA ALA A 109 2.37 1.26 6.92
C ALA A 109 0.94 1.65 7.28
N ILE A 110 0.66 1.87 8.57
CA ILE A 110 -0.64 2.32 9.04
C ILE A 110 -0.97 3.68 8.45
N PHE A 111 0.01 4.57 8.41
CA PHE A 111 -0.14 5.89 7.85
C PHE A 111 -0.53 5.84 6.36
N ILE A 112 0.13 4.99 5.60
CA ILE A 112 -0.17 4.81 4.18
C ILE A 112 -1.58 4.25 4.00
N ALA A 113 -1.97 3.28 4.81
CA ALA A 113 -3.32 2.73 4.76
C ALA A 113 -4.37 3.79 5.09
N THR A 114 -4.10 4.62 6.09
CA THR A 114 -5.01 5.70 6.48
C THR A 114 -5.13 6.74 5.37
N MET A 115 -4.02 7.07 4.74
CA MET A 115 -4.00 7.99 3.62
C MET A 115 -4.80 7.43 2.45
N LEU A 116 -4.64 6.14 2.17
CA LEU A 116 -5.39 5.44 1.14
C LEU A 116 -6.89 5.45 1.44
N PHE A 117 -7.26 5.22 2.69
CA PHE A 117 -8.64 5.23 3.14
C PHE A 117 -9.28 6.61 2.91
N SER A 118 -8.50 7.68 3.10
CA SER A 118 -8.98 9.07 2.95
C SER A 118 -8.91 9.57 1.51
N ASP A 119 -8.20 8.87 0.64
CA ASP A 119 -7.91 9.35 -0.70
C ASP A 119 -8.96 8.88 -1.69
N ASN A 120 -9.37 9.78 -2.58
CA ASN A 120 -10.34 9.49 -3.64
C ASN A 120 -9.69 9.45 -5.01
N SER A 121 -8.37 9.38 -5.07
CA SER A 121 -7.67 9.37 -6.35
C SER A 121 -7.91 8.06 -7.09
N LYS A 122 -7.62 8.08 -8.40
CA LYS A 122 -7.80 6.91 -9.24
C LYS A 122 -6.72 5.87 -8.95
N PRO A 123 -7.07 4.58 -9.06
CA PRO A 123 -6.06 3.54 -8.91
C PRO A 123 -4.97 3.67 -9.97
N TYR A 124 -3.78 3.19 -9.62
CA TYR A 124 -2.66 3.12 -10.55
C TYR A 124 -3.03 2.32 -11.80
N SER A 125 -2.56 2.81 -12.95
CA SER A 125 -2.57 2.01 -14.17
C SER A 125 -1.16 2.05 -14.77
N PRO A 126 -0.73 0.96 -15.42
CA PRO A 126 0.61 0.92 -16.01
C PRO A 126 0.84 2.05 -17.01
N LYS A 127 -0.18 2.37 -17.79
CA LYS A 127 -0.10 3.43 -18.79
C LYS A 127 0.17 4.78 -18.13
N SER A 128 -0.56 5.10 -17.07
CA SER A 128 -0.37 6.37 -16.36
C SER A 128 1.00 6.43 -15.69
N TYR A 129 1.44 5.33 -15.11
CA TYR A 129 2.73 5.28 -14.45
C TYR A 129 3.88 5.48 -15.45
N HIS A 130 3.81 4.81 -16.60
CA HIS A 130 4.83 4.95 -17.63
C HIS A 130 4.89 6.37 -18.19
N MET A 131 3.74 6.99 -18.39
CA MET A 131 3.71 8.38 -18.84
C MET A 131 4.36 9.30 -17.84
N THR A 132 4.21 9.02 -16.57
CA THR A 132 4.83 9.83 -15.51
C THR A 132 6.34 9.64 -15.49
N GLU A 133 6.82 8.43 -15.72
CA GLU A 133 8.25 8.15 -15.70
C GLU A 133 8.99 8.72 -16.91
N ILE A 134 8.34 8.78 -18.04
CA ILE A 134 8.96 9.27 -19.26
C ILE A 134 9.24 10.76 -19.18
N LYS A 135 8.55 11.46 -18.37
CA LYS A 135 8.80 12.88 -18.17
C LYS A 135 10.04 13.12 -17.35
#